data_03a00778799d0d7d1daeb0c3297cef69
#
_entry.id   03a00778799d0d7d1daeb0c3297cef69
#
_cell.length_a   1.000
_cell.length_b   1.000
_cell.length_c   1.000
_cell.angle_alpha   90.00
_cell.angle_beta   90.00
_cell.angle_gamma   90.00
#
_symmetry.space_group_name_H-M   'P 1'
#
loop_
_entity.id
_entity.type
_entity.pdbx_description
1 polymer ?
#
loop_
_entity_poly.entity_id
_entity_poly.type
_entity_poly.pdbx_seq_one_letter_code
_entity_poly.pdbx_strand_id
1 'polypeptide(L)'
;LTIWIAAGTHIILLAICCIILFFSAIRSVKNYRWLPSTVLLVVPALVAVLTMYILGGLSSETNPVGSTNDGGGLGWYGVNVNMLINPIEDKNSTFLPALPISDRSSDDGYSYLGLGLILMAICAIIFQTVRWFKEKRRITWGPWVWTVVMVVCLYVFAASPRVTCGSRVLFEYHPPKPILFVWEVFRCTGRFFWPIYYLAVIGIVVGFWHLWRNKAVCCMLVGFALCIQALDIVPAMKHTASDTVSLKCELRELSDEWDDLF
;
A
#
# COMPACT_ATOMS: atom_id res chain seq x y z
N LEU A 1 -19.52 -3.00 8.64
CA LEU A 1 -18.93 -4.32 8.39
C LEU A 1 -17.42 -4.21 8.12
N THR A 2 -16.97 -3.42 7.13
CA THR A 2 -15.54 -3.30 6.76
C THR A 2 -14.64 -2.90 7.93
N ILE A 3 -15.02 -1.90 8.72
CA ILE A 3 -14.27 -1.47 9.91
C ILE A 3 -14.20 -2.57 10.97
N TRP A 4 -15.28 -3.30 11.18
CA TRP A 4 -15.32 -4.40 12.14
C TRP A 4 -14.38 -5.54 11.73
N ILE A 5 -14.40 -5.92 10.45
CA ILE A 5 -13.48 -6.92 9.89
C ILE A 5 -12.04 -6.42 10.01
N ALA A 6 -11.76 -5.18 9.60
CA ALA A 6 -10.42 -4.60 9.66
C ALA A 6 -9.88 -4.56 11.10
N ALA A 7 -10.70 -4.18 12.07
CA ALA A 7 -10.33 -4.15 13.49
C ALA A 7 -10.05 -5.56 14.05
N GLY A 8 -10.79 -6.57 13.58
CA GLY A 8 -10.58 -7.95 14.01
C GLY A 8 -9.43 -8.68 13.29
N THR A 9 -8.93 -8.15 12.19
CA THR A 9 -7.85 -8.79 11.40
C THR A 9 -6.50 -8.15 11.62
N HIS A 10 -6.40 -6.82 11.45
CA HIS A 10 -5.11 -6.14 11.52
C HIS A 10 -5.25 -4.63 11.78
N ILE A 11 -4.54 -4.13 12.78
CA ILE A 11 -4.58 -2.72 13.20
C ILE A 11 -4.22 -1.73 12.07
N ILE A 12 -3.30 -2.09 11.17
CA ILE A 12 -2.92 -1.24 10.03
C ILE A 12 -4.09 -1.10 9.05
N LEU A 13 -4.82 -2.19 8.76
CA LEU A 13 -6.01 -2.13 7.90
C LEU A 13 -7.09 -1.25 8.51
N LEU A 14 -7.27 -1.33 9.82
CA LEU A 14 -8.18 -0.45 10.55
C LEU A 14 -7.78 1.02 10.37
N ALA A 15 -6.50 1.35 10.60
CA ALA A 15 -6.00 2.72 10.47
C ALA A 15 -6.17 3.25 9.04
N ILE A 16 -5.84 2.45 8.02
CA ILE A 16 -6.06 2.79 6.61
C ILE A 16 -7.53 3.09 6.33
N CYS A 17 -8.45 2.23 6.78
CA CYS A 17 -9.88 2.44 6.63
C CYS A 17 -10.34 3.73 7.30
N CYS A 18 -9.87 4.02 8.51
CA CYS A 18 -10.19 5.25 9.23
C CYS A 18 -9.70 6.50 8.47
N ILE A 19 -8.49 6.48 7.91
CA ILE A 19 -7.96 7.58 7.10
C ILE A 19 -8.82 7.82 5.86
N ILE A 20 -9.16 6.77 5.11
CA ILE A 20 -10.01 6.88 3.92
C ILE A 20 -11.39 7.46 4.27
N LEU A 21 -12.00 6.99 5.34
CA LEU A 21 -13.30 7.47 5.81
C LEU A 21 -13.23 8.92 6.28
N PHE A 22 -12.16 9.32 6.99
CA PHE A 22 -11.92 10.69 7.41
C PHE A 22 -11.90 11.66 6.22
N PHE A 23 -11.10 11.37 5.20
CA PHE A 23 -11.05 12.23 3.99
C PHE A 23 -12.35 12.20 3.19
N SER A 24 -13.06 11.08 3.18
CA SER A 24 -14.37 10.96 2.56
C SER A 24 -15.42 11.81 3.30
N ALA A 25 -15.37 11.84 4.63
CA ALA A 25 -16.23 12.67 5.46
C ALA A 25 -15.97 14.17 5.22
N ILE A 26 -14.71 14.60 5.21
CA ILE A 26 -14.35 16.01 4.91
C ILE A 26 -14.89 16.43 3.54
N ARG A 27 -14.73 15.57 2.53
CA ARG A 27 -15.28 15.82 1.20
C ARG A 27 -16.80 15.94 1.22
N SER A 28 -17.48 15.15 2.04
CA SER A 28 -18.96 15.17 2.18
C SER A 28 -19.44 16.43 2.88
N VAL A 29 -18.74 16.91 3.92
CA VAL A 29 -19.07 18.18 4.61
C VAL A 29 -19.07 19.36 3.63
N LYS A 30 -18.10 19.44 2.74
CA LYS A 30 -18.02 20.49 1.71
C LYS A 30 -19.25 20.53 0.80
N ASN A 31 -19.98 19.44 0.69
CA ASN A 31 -21.21 19.33 -0.09
C ASN A 31 -22.49 19.56 0.78
N TYR A 32 -22.37 20.25 1.94
CA TYR A 32 -23.46 20.54 2.88
C TYR A 32 -24.17 19.28 3.43
N ARG A 33 -23.48 18.16 3.52
CA ARG A 33 -24.00 16.89 4.07
C ARG A 33 -23.45 16.63 5.46
N TRP A 34 -23.83 17.42 6.44
CA TRP A 34 -23.31 17.33 7.81
C TRP A 34 -23.63 15.99 8.48
N LEU A 35 -24.88 15.56 8.45
CA LEU A 35 -25.31 14.34 9.12
C LEU A 35 -24.57 13.08 8.61
N PRO A 36 -24.53 12.78 7.30
CA PRO A 36 -23.77 11.63 6.81
C PRO A 36 -22.26 11.75 7.06
N SER A 37 -21.69 12.96 7.09
CA SER A 37 -20.27 13.16 7.42
C SER A 37 -19.97 12.83 8.87
N THR A 38 -20.83 13.26 9.81
CA THR A 38 -20.70 12.93 11.24
C THR A 38 -20.83 11.43 11.46
N VAL A 39 -21.82 10.78 10.82
CA VAL A 39 -22.00 9.32 10.90
C VAL A 39 -20.77 8.58 10.35
N LEU A 40 -20.19 9.03 9.22
CA LEU A 40 -18.98 8.46 8.64
C LEU A 40 -17.74 8.57 9.53
N LEU A 41 -17.68 9.54 10.43
CA LEU A 41 -16.58 9.70 11.38
C LEU A 41 -16.83 8.94 12.69
N VAL A 42 -17.99 9.14 13.28
CA VAL A 42 -18.29 8.67 14.65
C VAL A 42 -18.53 7.17 14.68
N VAL A 43 -19.35 6.64 13.78
CA VAL A 43 -19.70 5.20 13.80
C VAL A 43 -18.48 4.30 13.57
N PRO A 44 -17.61 4.53 12.56
CA PRO A 44 -16.40 3.73 12.40
C PRO A 44 -15.45 3.83 13.60
N ALA A 45 -15.28 5.01 14.17
CA ALA A 45 -14.44 5.20 15.35
C ALA A 45 -14.96 4.41 16.56
N LEU A 46 -16.26 4.48 16.83
CA LEU A 46 -16.88 3.70 17.90
C LEU A 46 -16.75 2.19 17.68
N VAL A 47 -17.02 1.73 16.46
CA VAL A 47 -16.85 0.30 16.09
C VAL A 47 -15.40 -0.13 16.26
N ALA A 48 -14.44 0.67 15.84
CA ALA A 48 -13.02 0.39 15.99
C ALA A 48 -12.63 0.24 17.46
N VAL A 49 -12.95 1.24 18.30
CA VAL A 49 -12.64 1.23 19.74
C VAL A 49 -13.32 0.05 20.44
N LEU A 50 -14.61 -0.19 20.15
CA LEU A 50 -15.34 -1.31 20.75
C LEU A 50 -14.73 -2.66 20.37
N THR A 51 -14.37 -2.85 19.11
CA THR A 51 -13.73 -4.09 18.64
C THR A 51 -12.37 -4.29 19.29
N MET A 52 -11.53 -3.25 19.36
CA MET A 52 -10.24 -3.29 20.03
C MET A 52 -10.38 -3.60 21.52
N TYR A 53 -11.39 -3.04 22.17
CA TYR A 53 -11.70 -3.34 23.58
C TYR A 53 -12.10 -4.80 23.79
N ILE A 54 -13.02 -5.33 22.97
CA ILE A 54 -13.49 -6.72 23.06
C ILE A 54 -12.36 -7.72 22.81
N LEU A 55 -11.46 -7.40 21.87
CA LEU A 55 -10.32 -8.26 21.52
C LEU A 55 -9.09 -8.08 22.46
N GLY A 56 -9.22 -7.26 23.51
CA GLY A 56 -8.12 -7.03 24.47
C GLY A 56 -6.99 -6.14 23.95
N GLY A 57 -7.13 -5.57 22.75
CA GLY A 57 -6.08 -4.72 22.13
C GLY A 57 -5.84 -3.38 22.84
N LEU A 58 -6.66 -3.01 23.82
CA LEU A 58 -6.50 -1.83 24.66
C LEU A 58 -5.95 -2.17 26.06
N SER A 59 -5.60 -3.43 26.34
CA SER A 59 -5.03 -3.82 27.64
C SER A 59 -3.55 -3.39 27.70
N SER A 60 -3.20 -2.72 28.78
CA SER A 60 -1.83 -2.23 29.02
C SER A 60 -0.78 -3.34 29.27
N GLU A 61 -1.25 -4.58 29.49
CA GLU A 61 -0.37 -5.69 29.82
C GLU A 61 0.29 -6.36 28.61
N THR A 62 -0.26 -6.18 27.41
CA THR A 62 0.15 -6.95 26.22
C THR A 62 1.12 -6.21 25.29
N ASN A 63 1.32 -4.90 25.45
CA ASN A 63 2.24 -4.15 24.61
C ASN A 63 3.03 -3.12 25.41
N PRO A 64 4.21 -3.46 25.88
CA PRO A 64 5.17 -2.42 26.25
C PRO A 64 5.51 -1.63 24.98
N VAL A 65 4.79 -0.51 24.76
CA VAL A 65 5.16 0.48 23.75
C VAL A 65 6.58 0.90 24.07
N GLY A 66 7.53 0.52 23.22
CA GLY A 66 8.94 0.89 23.36
C GLY A 66 9.94 -0.20 23.71
N SER A 67 9.58 -1.48 23.83
CA SER A 67 10.58 -2.55 24.02
C SER A 67 11.20 -3.04 22.71
N THR A 68 11.53 -2.15 21.79
CA THR A 68 12.34 -2.49 20.62
C THR A 68 13.81 -2.31 20.95
N ASN A 69 14.36 -3.17 21.78
CA ASN A 69 15.82 -3.29 21.97
C ASN A 69 16.54 -3.78 20.70
N ASP A 70 15.82 -4.09 19.65
CA ASP A 70 16.39 -4.62 18.41
C ASP A 70 16.38 -3.59 17.26
N GLY A 71 16.65 -2.32 17.52
CA GLY A 71 17.08 -1.35 16.48
C GLY A 71 16.29 -1.24 15.15
N GLY A 72 15.18 -1.93 14.99
CA GLY A 72 14.53 -2.16 13.73
C GLY A 72 13.06 -1.74 13.68
N GLY A 73 12.72 -0.57 14.24
CA GLY A 73 11.35 -0.08 14.20
C GLY A 73 11.13 0.99 13.13
N LEU A 74 10.88 2.17 13.60
CA LEU A 74 10.61 3.34 12.79
C LEU A 74 11.77 3.67 11.85
N GLY A 75 11.48 3.89 10.58
CA GLY A 75 12.48 4.25 9.56
C GLY A 75 13.08 3.07 8.78
N TRP A 76 12.87 1.83 9.21
CA TRP A 76 13.40 0.65 8.52
C TRP A 76 12.40 0.01 7.57
N TYR A 77 11.13 -0.07 7.98
CA TYR A 77 10.06 -0.69 7.19
C TYR A 77 9.24 0.35 6.41
N GLY A 78 9.89 1.45 6.01
CA GLY A 78 9.28 2.48 5.17
C GLY A 78 9.19 2.07 3.71
N VAL A 79 8.47 2.85 2.93
CA VAL A 79 8.39 2.70 1.47
C VAL A 79 9.57 3.40 0.79
N ASN A 80 10.26 2.69 -0.09
CA ASN A 80 11.27 3.28 -0.97
C ASN A 80 10.61 4.00 -2.15
N VAL A 81 11.14 5.15 -2.57
CA VAL A 81 10.57 5.97 -3.66
C VAL A 81 10.44 5.19 -4.98
N ASN A 82 11.36 4.26 -5.25
CA ASN A 82 11.36 3.47 -6.48
C ASN A 82 10.51 2.19 -6.43
N MET A 83 9.76 1.96 -5.33
CA MET A 83 9.07 0.72 -5.06
C MET A 83 8.06 0.29 -6.15
N LEU A 84 7.43 1.25 -6.83
CA LEU A 84 6.47 0.94 -7.91
C LEU A 84 7.11 0.31 -9.14
N ILE A 85 8.41 0.56 -9.37
CA ILE A 85 9.14 0.11 -10.55
C ILE A 85 10.27 -0.88 -10.23
N ASN A 86 10.60 -1.06 -8.95
CA ASN A 86 11.69 -1.93 -8.51
C ASN A 86 11.13 -3.28 -8.05
N PRO A 87 11.51 -4.41 -8.69
CA PRO A 87 11.13 -5.73 -8.22
C PRO A 87 11.83 -6.14 -6.91
N ILE A 88 12.79 -5.35 -6.42
CA ILE A 88 13.58 -5.52 -5.19
C ILE A 88 14.54 -6.70 -5.26
N GLU A 89 14.09 -7.85 -5.73
CA GLU A 89 14.88 -9.05 -5.90
C GLU A 89 14.75 -9.53 -7.34
N ASP A 90 15.84 -10.05 -7.93
CA ASP A 90 15.84 -10.56 -9.30
C ASP A 90 14.86 -11.74 -9.50
N LYS A 91 14.51 -12.43 -8.42
CA LYS A 91 13.50 -13.49 -8.44
C LYS A 91 12.06 -12.98 -8.55
N ASN A 92 11.81 -11.69 -8.45
CA ASN A 92 10.47 -11.12 -8.48
C ASN A 92 10.05 -10.62 -9.88
N SER A 93 10.98 -10.50 -10.83
CA SER A 93 10.70 -10.12 -12.21
C SER A 93 11.53 -10.91 -13.19
N THR A 94 10.96 -11.24 -14.35
CA THR A 94 11.68 -11.87 -15.46
C THR A 94 12.46 -10.85 -16.28
N PHE A 95 11.96 -9.62 -16.38
CA PHE A 95 12.45 -8.64 -17.34
C PHE A 95 13.22 -7.47 -16.73
N LEU A 96 12.86 -7.09 -15.50
CA LEU A 96 13.48 -5.96 -14.82
C LEU A 96 14.48 -6.44 -13.76
N PRO A 97 15.72 -5.92 -13.78
CA PRO A 97 16.69 -6.23 -12.75
C PRO A 97 16.30 -5.55 -11.44
N ALA A 98 16.62 -6.18 -10.32
CA ALA A 98 16.46 -5.58 -9.01
C ALA A 98 17.40 -4.39 -8.83
N LEU A 99 16.86 -3.28 -8.38
CA LEU A 99 17.67 -2.14 -7.97
C LEU A 99 18.00 -2.28 -6.47
N PRO A 100 19.25 -2.02 -6.07
CA PRO A 100 19.65 -2.15 -4.69
C PRO A 100 18.86 -1.20 -3.78
N ILE A 101 18.48 -1.67 -2.61
CA ILE A 101 17.80 -0.92 -1.57
C ILE A 101 18.65 -0.89 -0.30
N SER A 102 18.52 0.15 0.51
CA SER A 102 19.29 0.35 1.75
C SER A 102 18.52 0.02 3.02
N ASP A 103 17.25 -0.32 2.88
CA ASP A 103 16.31 -0.53 3.99
C ASP A 103 15.58 -1.87 3.83
N ARG A 104 14.76 -2.21 4.81
CA ARG A 104 13.89 -3.39 4.78
C ARG A 104 12.52 -3.13 4.14
N SER A 105 12.46 -2.19 3.19
CA SER A 105 11.23 -1.90 2.44
C SER A 105 10.72 -3.11 1.64
N SER A 106 11.57 -4.11 1.40
CA SER A 106 11.20 -5.39 0.80
C SER A 106 10.17 -6.18 1.61
N ASP A 107 10.22 -6.06 2.94
CA ASP A 107 9.42 -6.93 3.80
C ASP A 107 7.95 -6.49 3.85
N ASP A 108 7.71 -5.19 4.04
CA ASP A 108 6.35 -4.67 4.27
C ASP A 108 5.88 -3.62 3.26
N GLY A 109 6.81 -2.99 2.55
CA GLY A 109 6.52 -1.92 1.58
C GLY A 109 6.52 -2.39 0.13
N TYR A 110 6.65 -3.70 -0.16
CA TYR A 110 6.67 -4.22 -1.52
C TYR A 110 5.42 -3.83 -2.31
N SER A 111 5.61 -3.12 -3.41
CA SER A 111 4.51 -2.55 -4.20
C SER A 111 4.88 -2.44 -5.69
N TYR A 112 5.62 -3.42 -6.20
CA TYR A 112 6.00 -3.49 -7.60
C TYR A 112 4.77 -3.63 -8.50
N LEU A 113 4.63 -2.74 -9.49
CA LEU A 113 3.50 -2.75 -10.42
C LEU A 113 3.56 -3.91 -11.42
N GLY A 114 4.77 -4.37 -11.75
CA GLY A 114 5.01 -5.29 -12.85
C GLY A 114 5.10 -4.59 -14.21
N LEU A 115 5.81 -5.23 -15.13
CA LEU A 115 6.14 -4.61 -16.42
C LEU A 115 4.91 -4.27 -17.26
N GLY A 116 3.88 -5.12 -17.23
CA GLY A 116 2.64 -4.87 -17.99
C GLY A 116 1.94 -3.57 -17.58
N LEU A 117 1.76 -3.35 -16.27
CA LEU A 117 1.15 -2.13 -15.75
C LEU A 117 2.06 -0.91 -15.94
N ILE A 118 3.37 -1.06 -15.81
CA ILE A 118 4.34 0.02 -16.07
C ILE A 118 4.22 0.50 -17.52
N LEU A 119 4.17 -0.41 -18.48
CA LEU A 119 4.00 -0.06 -19.90
C LEU A 119 2.65 0.64 -20.15
N MET A 120 1.56 0.14 -19.56
CA MET A 120 0.26 0.80 -19.63
C MET A 120 0.30 2.21 -19.03
N ALA A 121 0.96 2.39 -17.90
CA ALA A 121 1.12 3.69 -17.24
C ALA A 121 1.89 4.67 -18.13
N ILE A 122 3.02 4.25 -18.70
CA ILE A 122 3.83 5.07 -19.61
C ILE A 122 3.00 5.48 -20.82
N CYS A 123 2.32 4.54 -21.48
CA CYS A 123 1.42 4.85 -22.59
C CYS A 123 0.31 5.85 -22.18
N ALA A 124 -0.35 5.59 -21.03
CA ALA A 124 -1.39 6.47 -20.54
C ALA A 124 -0.88 7.89 -20.28
N ILE A 125 0.27 8.05 -19.64
CA ILE A 125 0.88 9.35 -19.36
C ILE A 125 1.24 10.07 -20.65
N ILE A 126 1.90 9.42 -21.60
CA ILE A 126 2.31 10.03 -22.87
C ILE A 126 1.08 10.53 -23.63
N PHE A 127 0.08 9.66 -23.85
CA PHE A 127 -1.11 10.03 -24.60
C PHE A 127 -1.95 11.10 -23.91
N GLN A 128 -2.12 11.02 -22.58
CA GLN A 128 -2.84 12.05 -21.82
C GLN A 128 -2.12 13.39 -21.88
N THR A 129 -0.81 13.40 -21.80
CA THR A 129 0.01 14.62 -21.91
C THR A 129 -0.11 15.25 -23.30
N VAL A 130 0.02 14.45 -24.37
CA VAL A 130 -0.16 14.93 -25.75
C VAL A 130 -1.57 15.50 -25.95
N ARG A 131 -2.58 14.80 -25.45
CA ARG A 131 -3.97 15.23 -25.53
C ARG A 131 -4.21 16.51 -24.75
N TRP A 132 -3.66 16.63 -23.56
CA TRP A 132 -3.75 17.83 -22.72
C TRP A 132 -3.18 19.07 -23.42
N PHE A 133 -2.00 18.95 -24.05
CA PHE A 133 -1.41 20.05 -24.82
C PHE A 133 -2.24 20.41 -26.05
N LYS A 134 -2.79 19.42 -26.79
CA LYS A 134 -3.62 19.66 -27.96
C LYS A 134 -4.98 20.32 -27.64
N GLU A 135 -5.63 19.86 -26.58
CA GLU A 135 -6.99 20.29 -26.21
C GLU A 135 -6.99 21.52 -25.28
N LYS A 136 -5.81 22.01 -24.85
CA LYS A 136 -5.65 23.13 -23.88
C LYS A 136 -6.56 22.97 -22.64
N ARG A 137 -6.76 21.74 -22.17
CA ARG A 137 -7.65 21.45 -21.05
C ARG A 137 -7.16 22.12 -19.78
N ARG A 138 -8.06 22.80 -19.08
CA ARG A 138 -7.80 23.31 -17.73
C ARG A 138 -8.05 22.19 -16.72
N ILE A 139 -7.09 21.96 -15.82
CA ILE A 139 -7.25 21.00 -14.74
C ILE A 139 -8.19 21.61 -13.71
N THR A 140 -9.33 20.95 -13.46
CA THR A 140 -10.24 21.30 -12.37
C THR A 140 -9.84 20.54 -11.11
N TRP A 141 -9.05 21.16 -10.28
CA TRP A 141 -8.51 20.54 -9.04
C TRP A 141 -9.57 20.27 -7.98
N GLY A 142 -10.67 21.02 -7.97
CA GLY A 142 -11.67 21.00 -6.91
C GLY A 142 -12.11 19.60 -6.44
N PRO A 143 -12.49 18.68 -7.35
CA PRO A 143 -12.92 17.34 -6.95
C PRO A 143 -11.81 16.44 -6.41
N TRP A 144 -10.56 16.69 -6.79
CA TRP A 144 -9.41 15.83 -6.53
C TRP A 144 -8.55 16.25 -5.35
N VAL A 145 -8.70 17.49 -4.88
CA VAL A 145 -7.84 18.07 -3.80
C VAL A 145 -7.77 17.13 -2.61
N TRP A 146 -8.90 16.69 -2.08
CA TRP A 146 -8.92 15.84 -0.88
C TRP A 146 -8.32 14.45 -1.13
N THR A 147 -8.48 13.91 -2.34
CA THR A 147 -7.83 12.65 -2.72
C THR A 147 -6.31 12.82 -2.79
N VAL A 148 -5.84 13.92 -3.38
CA VAL A 148 -4.39 14.21 -3.43
C VAL A 148 -3.83 14.42 -2.03
N VAL A 149 -4.51 15.19 -1.18
CA VAL A 149 -4.08 15.39 0.23
C VAL A 149 -4.02 14.06 0.97
N MET A 150 -5.03 13.20 0.82
CA MET A 150 -5.03 11.85 1.40
C MET A 150 -3.84 11.02 0.93
N VAL A 151 -3.57 10.99 -0.38
CA VAL A 151 -2.43 10.26 -0.97
C VAL A 151 -1.12 10.78 -0.43
N VAL A 152 -0.94 12.11 -0.33
CA VAL A 152 0.27 12.72 0.24
C VAL A 152 0.42 12.36 1.71
N CYS A 153 -0.63 12.44 2.52
CA CYS A 153 -0.59 12.04 3.93
C CYS A 153 -0.22 10.56 4.08
N LEU A 154 -0.84 9.66 3.32
CA LEU A 154 -0.54 8.23 3.34
C LEU A 154 0.91 7.97 2.90
N TYR A 155 1.40 8.66 1.87
CA TYR A 155 2.77 8.51 1.38
C TYR A 155 3.80 8.98 2.42
N VAL A 156 3.60 10.16 3.01
CA VAL A 156 4.49 10.69 4.06
C VAL A 156 4.55 9.72 5.24
N PHE A 157 3.40 9.17 5.63
CA PHE A 157 3.34 8.19 6.70
C PHE A 157 4.04 6.87 6.32
N ALA A 158 3.82 6.37 5.09
CA ALA A 158 4.43 5.15 4.58
C ALA A 158 5.94 5.27 4.39
N ALA A 159 6.43 6.44 3.93
CA ALA A 159 7.84 6.70 3.72
C ALA A 159 8.64 6.76 5.03
N SER A 160 7.94 6.95 6.18
CA SER A 160 8.59 7.06 7.49
C SER A 160 9.51 8.30 7.58
N PRO A 161 10.10 8.63 8.75
CA PRO A 161 11.01 9.76 8.86
C PRO A 161 12.28 9.67 8.02
N ARG A 162 12.63 8.48 7.53
CA ARG A 162 13.80 8.24 6.68
C ARG A 162 13.36 7.94 5.26
N VAL A 163 13.38 8.94 4.40
CA VAL A 163 12.99 8.80 2.99
C VAL A 163 14.15 8.30 2.16
N THR A 164 13.97 7.16 1.51
CA THR A 164 15.01 6.47 0.72
C THR A 164 14.63 6.37 -0.76
N CYS A 165 15.64 6.40 -1.64
CA CYS A 165 15.49 6.11 -3.06
C CYS A 165 16.62 5.17 -3.50
N GLY A 166 16.27 3.94 -3.81
CA GLY A 166 17.25 2.88 -3.99
C GLY A 166 18.09 2.69 -2.74
N SER A 167 19.41 2.67 -2.88
CA SER A 167 20.36 2.57 -1.77
C SER A 167 20.68 3.90 -1.08
N ARG A 168 20.11 5.02 -1.54
CA ARG A 168 20.42 6.35 -1.01
C ARG A 168 19.34 6.86 -0.09
N VAL A 169 19.74 7.39 1.07
CA VAL A 169 18.88 8.19 1.92
C VAL A 169 18.79 9.59 1.30
N LEU A 170 17.58 10.02 0.91
CA LEU A 170 17.36 11.35 0.33
C LEU A 170 17.36 12.42 1.41
N PHE A 171 16.62 12.18 2.47
CA PHE A 171 16.59 13.01 3.67
C PHE A 171 16.03 12.24 4.85
N GLU A 172 16.40 12.68 6.03
CA GLU A 172 15.88 12.19 7.29
C GLU A 172 15.39 13.38 8.11
N TYR A 173 14.26 13.26 8.75
CA TYR A 173 13.68 14.32 9.56
C TYR A 173 13.19 13.77 10.89
N HIS A 174 13.16 14.63 11.90
CA HIS A 174 12.76 14.26 13.24
C HIS A 174 11.38 14.85 13.53
N PRO A 175 10.30 14.07 13.43
CA PRO A 175 8.96 14.54 13.73
C PRO A 175 8.83 14.91 15.22
N PRO A 176 7.95 15.85 15.57
CA PRO A 176 7.66 16.17 16.95
C PRO A 176 7.12 14.95 17.72
N LYS A 177 7.43 14.88 19.02
CA LYS A 177 7.10 13.74 19.89
C LYS A 177 5.67 13.20 19.76
N PRO A 178 4.59 14.02 19.68
CA PRO A 178 3.25 13.47 19.52
C PRO A 178 3.03 12.70 18.22
N ILE A 179 3.66 13.15 17.12
CA ILE A 179 3.58 12.48 15.82
C ILE A 179 4.43 11.20 15.85
N LEU A 180 5.60 11.27 16.47
CA LEU A 180 6.49 10.12 16.65
C LEU A 180 5.77 8.99 17.40
N PHE A 181 5.09 9.32 18.50
CA PHE A 181 4.31 8.34 19.27
C PHE A 181 3.28 7.59 18.40
N VAL A 182 2.54 8.31 17.54
CA VAL A 182 1.58 7.67 16.63
C VAL A 182 2.29 6.76 15.61
N TRP A 183 3.44 7.17 15.13
CA TRP A 183 4.23 6.36 14.19
C TRP A 183 4.82 5.09 14.83
N GLU A 184 5.31 5.19 16.06
CA GLU A 184 5.88 4.07 16.81
C GLU A 184 4.86 2.96 17.09
N VAL A 185 3.57 3.28 17.14
CA VAL A 185 2.49 2.29 17.24
C VAL A 185 2.49 1.35 16.02
N PHE A 186 2.93 1.85 14.86
CA PHE A 186 2.95 1.10 13.60
C PHE A 186 4.39 0.78 13.20
N ARG A 187 4.90 -0.38 13.63
CA ARG A 187 6.25 -0.83 13.25
C ARG A 187 6.47 -0.87 11.73
N CYS A 188 5.47 -1.32 10.99
CA CYS A 188 5.50 -1.59 9.56
C CYS A 188 4.74 -0.50 8.79
N THR A 189 5.32 0.69 8.68
CA THR A 189 4.67 1.85 8.05
C THR A 189 4.51 1.70 6.54
N GLY A 190 5.34 0.91 5.87
CA GLY A 190 5.29 0.68 4.43
C GLY A 190 3.92 0.20 3.92
N ARG A 191 3.16 -0.52 4.75
CA ARG A 191 1.81 -0.99 4.39
C ARG A 191 0.79 0.12 4.16
N PHE A 192 1.03 1.33 4.69
CA PHE A 192 0.19 2.50 4.40
C PHE A 192 0.30 2.96 2.94
N PHE A 193 1.25 2.42 2.19
CA PHE A 193 1.34 2.64 0.76
C PHE A 193 0.35 1.80 -0.07
N TRP A 194 -0.19 0.71 0.45
CA TRP A 194 -1.11 -0.16 -0.29
C TRP A 194 -2.32 0.56 -0.89
N PRO A 195 -3.02 1.49 -0.20
CA PRO A 195 -4.10 2.25 -0.84
C PRO A 195 -3.62 3.06 -2.05
N ILE A 196 -2.42 3.62 -1.98
CA ILE A 196 -1.81 4.38 -3.09
C ILE A 196 -1.52 3.45 -4.26
N TYR A 197 -0.96 2.28 -3.98
CA TYR A 197 -0.70 1.24 -4.97
C TYR A 197 -1.99 0.83 -5.70
N TYR A 198 -3.05 0.49 -4.96
CA TYR A 198 -4.33 0.11 -5.59
C TYR A 198 -4.99 1.27 -6.35
N LEU A 199 -4.91 2.49 -5.85
CA LEU A 199 -5.37 3.67 -6.58
C LEU A 199 -4.56 3.90 -7.86
N ALA A 200 -3.26 3.67 -7.83
CA ALA A 200 -2.42 3.75 -9.02
C ALA A 200 -2.83 2.69 -10.05
N VAL A 201 -3.00 1.43 -9.64
CA VAL A 201 -3.45 0.34 -10.53
C VAL A 201 -4.79 0.67 -11.17
N ILE A 202 -5.79 1.08 -10.37
CA ILE A 202 -7.11 1.47 -10.88
C ILE A 202 -6.99 2.67 -11.81
N GLY A 203 -6.21 3.68 -11.43
CA GLY A 203 -5.98 4.88 -12.23
C GLY A 203 -5.32 4.58 -13.59
N ILE A 204 -4.34 3.67 -13.62
CA ILE A 204 -3.67 3.21 -14.84
C ILE A 204 -4.68 2.51 -15.76
N VAL A 205 -5.42 1.53 -15.24
CA VAL A 205 -6.39 0.76 -16.02
C VAL A 205 -7.51 1.65 -16.56
N VAL A 206 -8.11 2.47 -15.71
CA VAL A 206 -9.19 3.40 -16.10
C VAL A 206 -8.66 4.46 -17.06
N GLY A 207 -7.49 5.05 -16.75
CA GLY A 207 -6.86 6.04 -17.64
C GLY A 207 -6.57 5.47 -19.02
N PHE A 208 -6.01 4.27 -19.07
CA PHE A 208 -5.73 3.55 -20.32
C PHE A 208 -7.01 3.23 -21.09
N TRP A 209 -8.07 2.77 -20.40
CA TRP A 209 -9.37 2.49 -20.99
C TRP A 209 -10.01 3.72 -21.69
N HIS A 210 -9.84 4.89 -21.10
CA HIS A 210 -10.38 6.15 -21.66
C HIS A 210 -9.57 6.73 -22.82
N LEU A 211 -8.34 6.25 -23.05
CA LEU A 211 -7.53 6.71 -24.18
C LEU A 211 -8.08 6.24 -25.53
N TRP A 212 -8.61 5.04 -25.58
CA TRP A 212 -8.94 4.37 -26.81
C TRP A 212 -10.41 4.53 -27.16
N ARG A 213 -10.68 5.06 -28.37
CA ARG A 213 -12.04 5.17 -28.91
C ARG A 213 -12.57 3.78 -29.31
N ASN A 214 -11.71 2.95 -29.90
CA ASN A 214 -12.05 1.57 -30.28
C ASN A 214 -11.78 0.64 -29.10
N LYS A 215 -12.85 0.09 -28.51
CA LYS A 215 -12.76 -0.78 -27.32
C LYS A 215 -12.16 -2.16 -27.63
N ALA A 216 -12.31 -2.65 -28.85
CA ALA A 216 -11.67 -3.90 -29.26
C ALA A 216 -10.14 -3.79 -29.25
N VAL A 217 -9.61 -2.69 -29.81
CA VAL A 217 -8.16 -2.39 -29.74
C VAL A 217 -7.70 -2.24 -28.28
N CYS A 218 -8.49 -1.53 -27.47
CA CYS A 218 -8.17 -1.39 -26.04
C CYS A 218 -8.09 -2.76 -25.35
N CYS A 219 -9.07 -3.64 -25.55
CA CYS A 219 -9.07 -4.98 -24.98
C CYS A 219 -7.87 -5.82 -25.43
N MET A 220 -7.50 -5.75 -26.71
CA MET A 220 -6.31 -6.45 -27.22
C MET A 220 -5.03 -5.95 -26.56
N LEU A 221 -4.87 -4.63 -26.40
CA LEU A 221 -3.69 -4.04 -25.75
C LEU A 221 -3.63 -4.36 -24.26
N VAL A 222 -4.77 -4.35 -23.57
CA VAL A 222 -4.86 -4.77 -22.16
C VAL A 222 -4.53 -6.26 -22.04
N GLY A 223 -5.07 -7.11 -22.92
CA GLY A 223 -4.75 -8.53 -22.96
C GLY A 223 -3.26 -8.79 -23.18
N PHE A 224 -2.63 -8.04 -24.09
CA PHE A 224 -1.18 -8.10 -24.31
C PHE A 224 -0.38 -7.67 -23.08
N ALA A 225 -0.79 -6.56 -22.43
CA ALA A 225 -0.15 -6.10 -21.20
C ALA A 225 -0.30 -7.13 -20.06
N LEU A 226 -1.46 -7.79 -19.96
CA LEU A 226 -1.66 -8.88 -18.99
C LEU A 226 -0.78 -10.10 -19.27
N CYS A 227 -0.56 -10.45 -20.55
CA CYS A 227 0.39 -11.52 -20.91
C CYS A 227 1.82 -11.16 -20.49
N ILE A 228 2.27 -9.93 -20.76
CA ILE A 228 3.58 -9.44 -20.31
C ILE A 228 3.66 -9.47 -18.79
N GLN A 229 2.64 -9.00 -18.10
CA GLN A 229 2.54 -9.01 -16.63
C GLN A 229 2.68 -10.43 -16.08
N ALA A 230 1.94 -11.38 -16.66
CA ALA A 230 1.99 -12.79 -16.23
C ALA A 230 3.39 -13.40 -16.43
N LEU A 231 4.03 -13.12 -17.57
CA LEU A 231 5.40 -13.58 -17.83
C LEU A 231 6.41 -12.93 -16.89
N ASP A 232 6.22 -11.66 -16.55
CA ASP A 232 7.11 -10.90 -15.68
C ASP A 232 7.14 -11.47 -14.25
N ILE A 233 5.98 -11.85 -13.71
CA ILE A 233 5.85 -12.35 -12.32
C ILE A 233 6.07 -13.86 -12.17
N VAL A 234 6.35 -14.60 -13.25
CA VAL A 234 6.59 -16.07 -13.19
C VAL A 234 7.64 -16.45 -12.15
N PRO A 235 8.81 -15.78 -12.06
CA PRO A 235 9.81 -16.14 -11.05
C PRO A 235 9.29 -15.99 -9.62
N ALA A 236 8.58 -14.89 -9.32
CA ALA A 236 7.96 -14.65 -8.02
C ALA A 236 6.96 -15.75 -7.66
N MET A 237 6.11 -16.14 -8.61
CA MET A 237 5.14 -17.21 -8.40
C MET A 237 5.82 -18.56 -8.10
N LYS A 238 6.89 -18.90 -8.84
CA LYS A 238 7.65 -20.12 -8.62
C LYS A 238 8.32 -20.12 -7.25
N HIS A 239 8.94 -19.01 -6.86
CA HIS A 239 9.58 -18.85 -5.55
C HIS A 239 8.56 -19.02 -4.41
N THR A 240 7.45 -18.31 -4.46
CA THR A 240 6.38 -18.43 -3.46
C THR A 240 5.82 -19.85 -3.39
N ALA A 241 5.68 -20.53 -4.53
CA ALA A 241 5.23 -21.92 -4.56
C ALA A 241 6.26 -22.87 -3.89
N SER A 242 7.56 -22.68 -4.14
CA SER A 242 8.61 -23.48 -3.50
C SER A 242 8.68 -23.26 -1.99
N ASP A 243 8.58 -22.01 -1.55
CA ASP A 243 8.58 -21.66 -0.13
C ASP A 243 7.37 -22.25 0.60
N THR A 244 6.19 -22.24 -0.06
CA THR A 244 4.98 -22.84 0.51
C THR A 244 5.10 -24.35 0.66
N VAL A 245 5.79 -25.02 -0.27
CA VAL A 245 6.03 -26.47 -0.20
C VAL A 245 7.02 -26.78 0.93
N SER A 246 8.13 -26.03 1.04
CA SER A 246 9.11 -26.22 2.11
C SER A 246 8.49 -26.02 3.50
N LEU A 247 7.70 -24.97 3.68
CA LEU A 247 6.99 -24.69 4.92
C LEU A 247 6.03 -25.82 5.32
N LYS A 248 5.33 -26.41 4.34
CA LYS A 248 4.45 -27.56 4.61
C LYS A 248 5.24 -28.78 5.06
N CYS A 249 6.44 -29.01 4.52
CA CYS A 249 7.30 -30.10 4.96
C CYS A 249 7.77 -29.88 6.40
N GLU A 250 8.24 -28.67 6.73
CA GLU A 250 8.66 -28.34 8.10
C GLU A 250 7.52 -28.46 9.12
N LEU A 251 6.31 -28.00 8.78
CA LEU A 251 5.14 -28.14 9.64
C LEU A 251 4.73 -29.59 9.85
N ARG A 252 4.96 -30.45 8.86
CA ARG A 252 4.69 -31.87 9.00
C ARG A 252 5.69 -32.54 9.93
N GLU A 253 6.98 -32.23 9.80
CA GLU A 253 8.02 -32.74 10.71
C GLU A 253 7.76 -32.31 12.16
N LEU A 254 7.35 -31.04 12.38
CA LEU A 254 6.96 -30.57 13.70
C LEU A 254 5.71 -31.29 14.24
N SER A 255 4.75 -31.64 13.37
CA SER A 255 3.57 -32.43 13.78
C SER A 255 3.95 -33.81 14.25
N ASP A 256 4.85 -34.48 13.52
CA ASP A 256 5.31 -35.82 13.88
C ASP A 256 6.09 -35.82 15.21
N GLU A 257 6.89 -34.76 15.48
CA GLU A 257 7.56 -34.57 16.78
C GLU A 257 6.57 -34.33 17.94
N TRP A 258 5.43 -33.67 17.70
CA TRP A 258 4.39 -33.47 18.72
C TRP A 258 3.64 -34.78 19.04
N ASP A 259 3.39 -35.63 18.03
CA ASP A 259 2.73 -36.90 18.23
C ASP A 259 3.60 -37.90 19.03
N ASP A 260 4.95 -37.74 18.98
CA ASP A 260 5.88 -38.54 19.79
C ASP A 260 5.98 -38.07 21.27
N LEU A 261 5.43 -36.90 21.61
CA LEU A 261 5.45 -36.33 22.96
C LEU A 261 4.20 -36.66 23.79
N PHE A 262 3.14 -37.19 23.19
CA PHE A 262 1.86 -37.56 23.81
C PHE A 262 1.46 -39.01 23.51
#